data_17811e77ddbc5824b18f3264c202d79d
#
_entry.id   17811e77ddbc5824b18f3264c202d79d
#
_cell.length_a   1.000
_cell.length_b   1.000
_cell.length_c   1.000
_cell.angle_alpha   90.00
_cell.angle_beta   90.00
_cell.angle_gamma   90.00
#
_symmetry.space_group_name_H-M   'P 1'
#
loop_
_entity.id
_entity.type
_entity.pdbx_description
1 polymer ?
#
loop_
_entity_poly.entity_id
_entity_poly.type
_entity_poly.pdbx_seq_one_letter_code
_entity_poly.pdbx_strand_id
1 'polypeptide(L)'
;MWPADAFEANFGRYDPANFGIGGDKTQNLLWRLRNGAVGQLDPKVVVLMIGVNNFGLGDDTPEDVFRGVEAVVDQVQAVFDDAEILLLGILPYGAQPGTPERAQVAEANLKIAGLGDRERVHFHDIGAAFLQPDGTISPDIMADFLHPTEAGYAVFAEQLNPLLEELFD
;
A
#
# COMPACT_ATOMS: atom_id res chain seq x y z
N MET A 1 -2.74 10.96 5.00
CA MET A 1 -3.21 11.32 3.63
C MET A 1 -2.16 12.20 2.98
N TRP A 2 -1.81 11.97 1.71
CA TRP A 2 -0.88 12.80 0.95
C TRP A 2 -1.30 14.27 0.98
N PRO A 3 -0.37 15.23 1.20
CA PRO A 3 -0.63 16.63 0.90
C PRO A 3 -0.99 16.76 -0.58
N ALA A 4 -2.08 17.45 -0.90
CA ALA A 4 -2.61 17.51 -2.27
C ALA A 4 -1.57 17.99 -3.29
N ASP A 5 -0.82 19.05 -2.94
CA ASP A 5 0.22 19.61 -3.82
C ASP A 5 1.37 18.63 -4.06
N ALA A 6 1.78 17.87 -3.02
CA ALA A 6 2.84 16.88 -3.14
C ALA A 6 2.39 15.67 -3.96
N PHE A 7 1.13 15.26 -3.85
CA PHE A 7 0.56 14.19 -4.65
C PHE A 7 0.54 14.56 -6.13
N GLU A 8 0.02 15.75 -6.45
CA GLU A 8 -0.02 16.26 -7.82
C GLU A 8 1.37 16.43 -8.41
N ALA A 9 2.31 17.01 -7.66
CA ALA A 9 3.68 17.22 -8.13
C ALA A 9 4.42 15.92 -8.48
N ASN A 10 4.15 14.83 -7.74
CA ASN A 10 4.82 13.54 -7.96
C ASN A 10 4.11 12.64 -8.97
N PHE A 11 2.78 12.69 -9.03
CA PHE A 11 2.00 11.71 -9.78
C PHE A 11 1.04 12.32 -10.81
N GLY A 12 0.87 13.65 -10.86
CA GLY A 12 -0.06 14.34 -11.76
C GLY A 12 0.10 13.96 -13.24
N ARG A 13 1.34 13.61 -13.66
CA ARG A 13 1.64 13.14 -15.02
C ARG A 13 0.92 11.84 -15.42
N TYR A 14 0.44 11.07 -14.44
CA TYR A 14 -0.28 9.81 -14.64
C TYR A 14 -1.81 9.97 -14.58
N ASP A 15 -2.32 11.20 -14.39
CA ASP A 15 -3.76 11.49 -14.18
C ASP A 15 -4.39 10.61 -13.07
N PRO A 16 -3.86 10.64 -11.84
CA PRO A 16 -4.20 9.69 -10.81
C PRO A 16 -5.55 9.98 -10.16
N ALA A 17 -6.35 8.94 -9.93
CA ALA A 17 -7.51 8.97 -9.04
C ALA A 17 -7.12 8.52 -7.63
N ASN A 18 -7.23 9.40 -6.63
CA ASN A 18 -6.99 9.04 -5.24
C ASN A 18 -8.20 8.30 -4.65
N PHE A 19 -8.04 7.01 -4.39
CA PHE A 19 -9.07 6.12 -3.88
C PHE A 19 -8.91 5.80 -2.38
N GLY A 20 -7.86 6.32 -1.75
CA GLY A 20 -7.52 6.05 -0.34
C GLY A 20 -8.46 6.74 0.64
N ILE A 21 -8.91 6.00 1.66
CA ILE A 21 -9.69 6.51 2.79
C ILE A 21 -8.97 6.14 4.09
N GLY A 22 -8.79 7.15 4.96
CA GLY A 22 -8.15 6.94 6.26
C GLY A 22 -8.97 5.95 7.11
N GLY A 23 -8.27 5.02 7.76
CA GLY A 23 -8.90 4.00 8.61
C GLY A 23 -9.44 2.78 7.88
N ASP A 24 -9.41 2.74 6.53
CA ASP A 24 -9.86 1.56 5.80
C ASP A 24 -9.06 0.31 6.16
N LYS A 25 -9.79 -0.76 6.40
CA LYS A 25 -9.32 -2.14 6.44
C LYS A 25 -9.57 -2.80 5.08
N THR A 26 -9.00 -3.97 4.87
CA THR A 26 -9.20 -4.74 3.63
C THR A 26 -10.68 -4.95 3.29
N GLN A 27 -11.51 -5.26 4.27
CA GLN A 27 -12.95 -5.47 4.09
C GLN A 27 -13.71 -4.19 3.70
N ASN A 28 -13.26 -3.00 4.14
CA ASN A 28 -13.89 -1.73 3.75
C ASN A 28 -13.59 -1.44 2.26
N LEU A 29 -12.34 -1.58 1.83
CA LEU A 29 -11.95 -1.41 0.43
C LEU A 29 -12.66 -2.44 -0.46
N LEU A 30 -12.69 -3.71 -0.06
CA LEU A 30 -13.40 -4.77 -0.78
C LEU A 30 -14.88 -4.45 -0.96
N TRP A 31 -15.54 -3.94 0.09
CA TRP A 31 -16.94 -3.52 0.00
C TRP A 31 -17.12 -2.40 -1.01
N ARG A 32 -16.26 -1.37 -1.00
CA ARG A 32 -16.33 -0.26 -1.96
C ARG A 32 -16.16 -0.72 -3.40
N LEU A 33 -15.18 -1.59 -3.67
CA LEU A 33 -14.95 -2.16 -4.99
C LEU A 33 -16.17 -2.92 -5.50
N ARG A 34 -16.82 -3.71 -4.63
CA ARG A 34 -18.01 -4.51 -4.98
C ARG A 34 -19.29 -3.69 -5.14
N ASN A 35 -19.34 -2.50 -4.56
CA ASN A 35 -20.55 -1.67 -4.55
C ASN A 35 -20.45 -0.45 -5.45
N GLY A 36 -19.66 -0.51 -6.51
CA GLY A 36 -19.65 0.47 -7.59
C GLY A 36 -18.93 1.78 -7.28
N ALA A 37 -18.13 1.85 -6.20
CA ALA A 37 -17.39 3.05 -5.86
C ALA A 37 -16.34 3.46 -6.92
N VAL A 38 -15.96 2.54 -7.79
CA VAL A 38 -15.02 2.78 -8.89
C VAL A 38 -15.61 3.58 -10.05
N GLY A 39 -16.95 3.65 -10.15
CA GLY A 39 -17.63 4.42 -11.19
C GLY A 39 -17.25 3.98 -12.61
N GLN A 40 -16.72 4.93 -13.38
CA GLN A 40 -16.26 4.72 -14.77
C GLN A 40 -14.73 4.83 -14.88
N LEU A 41 -13.99 4.57 -13.78
CA LEU A 41 -12.54 4.53 -13.84
C LEU A 41 -12.07 3.38 -14.74
N ASP A 42 -11.05 3.66 -15.54
CA ASP A 42 -10.40 2.70 -16.42
C ASP A 42 -8.87 2.88 -16.27
N PRO A 43 -8.30 2.50 -15.12
CA PRO A 43 -6.89 2.72 -14.83
C PRO A 43 -6.00 1.76 -15.61
N LYS A 44 -4.89 2.25 -16.16
CA LYS A 44 -3.80 1.41 -16.69
C LYS A 44 -3.07 0.68 -15.55
N VAL A 45 -2.88 1.38 -14.41
CA VAL A 45 -2.19 0.85 -13.23
C VAL A 45 -3.01 1.13 -11.96
N VAL A 46 -3.16 0.13 -11.11
CA VAL A 46 -3.72 0.27 -9.76
C VAL A 46 -2.61 0.11 -8.74
N VAL A 47 -2.28 1.18 -8.00
CA VAL A 47 -1.37 1.09 -6.86
C VAL A 47 -2.16 0.68 -5.62
N LEU A 48 -1.83 -0.47 -5.05
CA LEU A 48 -2.55 -1.06 -3.92
C LEU A 48 -1.62 -1.23 -2.71
N MET A 49 -1.93 -0.55 -1.61
CA MET A 49 -1.34 -0.76 -0.29
C MET A 49 -2.44 -0.69 0.76
N ILE A 50 -2.72 -1.79 1.44
CA ILE A 50 -3.80 -1.92 2.41
C ILE A 50 -3.46 -2.98 3.46
N GLY A 51 -3.99 -2.87 4.68
CA GLY A 51 -3.89 -3.90 5.71
C GLY A 51 -3.36 -3.44 7.06
N VAL A 52 -2.64 -2.31 7.15
CA VAL A 52 -2.11 -1.83 8.44
C VAL A 52 -3.22 -1.58 9.47
N ASN A 53 -4.37 -1.07 9.04
CA ASN A 53 -5.51 -0.83 9.93
C ASN A 53 -6.20 -2.12 10.42
N ASN A 54 -6.00 -3.22 9.74
CA ASN A 54 -6.45 -4.53 10.21
C ASN A 54 -5.73 -4.91 11.51
N PHE A 55 -4.45 -4.59 11.64
CA PHE A 55 -3.69 -4.76 12.88
C PHE A 55 -4.01 -3.68 13.92
N GLY A 56 -3.92 -2.39 13.54
CA GLY A 56 -4.02 -1.27 14.47
C GLY A 56 -5.43 -0.97 14.99
N LEU A 57 -6.47 -1.26 14.22
CA LEU A 57 -7.88 -1.02 14.55
C LEU A 57 -8.69 -2.33 14.66
N GLY A 58 -8.03 -3.47 14.65
CA GLY A 58 -8.60 -4.81 14.74
C GLY A 58 -7.66 -5.77 15.42
N ASP A 59 -8.12 -6.99 15.62
CA ASP A 59 -7.33 -8.09 16.18
C ASP A 59 -7.00 -9.13 15.09
N ASP A 60 -6.92 -8.67 13.82
CA ASP A 60 -6.69 -9.56 12.69
C ASP A 60 -5.26 -10.13 12.73
N THR A 61 -5.11 -11.40 12.41
CA THR A 61 -3.82 -12.06 12.29
C THR A 61 -3.14 -11.74 10.94
N PRO A 62 -1.82 -11.97 10.79
CA PRO A 62 -1.15 -11.85 9.48
C PRO A 62 -1.80 -12.68 8.38
N GLU A 63 -2.36 -13.85 8.72
CA GLU A 63 -3.13 -14.69 7.80
C GLU A 63 -4.45 -14.05 7.38
N ASP A 64 -5.18 -13.42 8.32
CA ASP A 64 -6.44 -12.71 8.00
C ASP A 64 -6.19 -11.51 7.10
N VAL A 65 -5.11 -10.74 7.38
CA VAL A 65 -4.69 -9.62 6.55
C VAL A 65 -4.32 -10.09 5.15
N PHE A 66 -3.51 -11.15 5.03
CA PHE A 66 -3.16 -11.74 3.74
C PHE A 66 -4.41 -12.12 2.93
N ARG A 67 -5.37 -12.85 3.53
CA ARG A 67 -6.63 -13.22 2.87
C ARG A 67 -7.45 -12.00 2.47
N GLY A 68 -7.43 -10.97 3.29
CA GLY A 68 -8.09 -9.71 2.97
C GLY A 68 -7.47 -9.00 1.76
N VAL A 69 -6.12 -8.93 1.70
CA VAL A 69 -5.38 -8.37 0.55
C VAL A 69 -5.60 -9.21 -0.70
N GLU A 70 -5.53 -10.54 -0.59
CA GLU A 70 -5.81 -11.47 -1.69
C GLU A 70 -7.21 -11.22 -2.28
N ALA A 71 -8.25 -11.13 -1.43
CA ALA A 71 -9.61 -10.86 -1.89
C ALA A 71 -9.76 -9.47 -2.54
N VAL A 72 -8.98 -8.47 -2.10
CA VAL A 72 -8.94 -7.15 -2.74
C VAL A 72 -8.26 -7.24 -4.10
N VAL A 73 -7.14 -7.94 -4.24
CA VAL A 73 -6.46 -8.18 -5.52
C VAL A 73 -7.40 -8.88 -6.51
N ASP A 74 -8.06 -9.97 -6.09
CA ASP A 74 -9.06 -10.68 -6.91
C ASP A 74 -10.15 -9.73 -7.41
N GLN A 75 -10.64 -8.86 -6.52
CA GLN A 75 -11.70 -7.92 -6.87
C GLN A 75 -11.21 -6.80 -7.80
N VAL A 76 -9.98 -6.31 -7.63
CA VAL A 76 -9.37 -5.32 -8.53
C VAL A 76 -9.24 -5.93 -9.93
N GLN A 77 -8.71 -7.15 -10.04
CA GLN A 77 -8.61 -7.87 -11.33
C GLN A 77 -9.98 -8.13 -11.98
N ALA A 78 -11.02 -8.37 -11.18
CA ALA A 78 -12.39 -8.58 -11.69
C ALA A 78 -13.07 -7.29 -12.18
N VAL A 79 -12.68 -6.13 -11.63
CA VAL A 79 -13.27 -4.83 -11.97
C VAL A 79 -12.48 -4.11 -13.07
N PHE A 80 -11.17 -4.30 -13.09
CA PHE A 80 -10.22 -3.69 -14.02
C PHE A 80 -9.40 -4.81 -14.68
N ASP A 81 -9.99 -5.51 -15.63
CA ASP A 81 -9.48 -6.74 -16.22
C ASP A 81 -8.17 -6.57 -17.03
N ASP A 82 -7.91 -5.37 -17.52
CA ASP A 82 -6.68 -5.02 -18.25
C ASP A 82 -5.64 -4.25 -17.42
N ALA A 83 -5.95 -3.86 -16.16
CA ALA A 83 -5.04 -3.06 -15.35
C ALA A 83 -3.88 -3.88 -14.77
N GLU A 84 -2.69 -3.27 -14.74
CA GLU A 84 -1.57 -3.75 -13.94
C GLU A 84 -1.78 -3.38 -12.47
N ILE A 85 -1.47 -4.28 -11.54
CA ILE A 85 -1.58 -4.03 -10.10
C ILE A 85 -0.17 -3.90 -9.53
N LEU A 86 0.21 -2.69 -9.11
CA LEU A 86 1.39 -2.46 -8.30
C LEU A 86 1.02 -2.68 -6.84
N LEU A 87 1.25 -3.90 -6.35
CA LEU A 87 0.96 -4.31 -4.99
C LEU A 87 2.15 -4.00 -4.09
N LEU A 88 1.95 -3.08 -3.15
CA LEU A 88 2.98 -2.71 -2.19
C LEU A 88 2.84 -3.48 -0.88
N GLY A 89 3.96 -3.89 -0.31
CA GLY A 89 4.02 -4.38 1.05
C GLY A 89 3.52 -3.32 2.04
N ILE A 90 2.91 -3.76 3.14
CA ILE A 90 2.49 -2.88 4.23
C ILE A 90 3.75 -2.25 4.84
N LEU A 91 3.76 -0.92 4.97
CA LEU A 91 4.89 -0.21 5.58
C LEU A 91 5.10 -0.65 7.03
N PRO A 92 6.35 -0.72 7.48
CA PRO A 92 6.65 -0.98 8.88
C PRO A 92 6.07 0.15 9.75
N TYR A 93 5.53 -0.17 10.92
CA TYR A 93 5.08 0.81 11.90
C TYR A 93 5.57 0.47 13.32
N GLY A 94 5.52 1.45 14.23
CA GLY A 94 6.17 1.36 15.53
C GLY A 94 7.63 1.81 15.52
N ALA A 95 8.04 2.58 16.53
CA ALA A 95 9.34 3.26 16.59
C ALA A 95 10.55 2.31 16.51
N GLN A 96 10.44 1.15 17.15
CA GLN A 96 11.58 0.25 17.40
C GLN A 96 11.47 -1.05 16.59
N PRO A 97 12.60 -1.63 16.18
CA PRO A 97 12.62 -2.99 15.62
C PRO A 97 12.29 -4.04 16.71
N GLY A 98 11.86 -5.23 16.26
CA GLY A 98 11.63 -6.38 17.16
C GLY A 98 10.35 -6.31 17.98
N THR A 99 9.45 -5.36 17.71
CA THR A 99 8.13 -5.30 18.34
C THR A 99 7.15 -6.29 17.69
N PRO A 100 6.07 -6.69 18.39
CA PRO A 100 5.05 -7.56 17.81
C PRO A 100 4.46 -7.01 16.51
N GLU A 101 4.24 -5.70 16.43
CA GLU A 101 3.69 -5.02 15.26
C GLU A 101 4.61 -5.18 14.04
N ARG A 102 5.93 -5.05 14.24
CA ARG A 102 6.93 -5.27 13.19
C ARG A 102 6.92 -6.72 12.70
N ALA A 103 6.79 -7.68 13.63
CA ALA A 103 6.72 -9.09 13.29
C ALA A 103 5.44 -9.42 12.50
N GLN A 104 4.29 -8.87 12.90
CA GLN A 104 3.03 -9.06 12.18
C GLN A 104 3.09 -8.53 10.75
N VAL A 105 3.62 -7.32 10.53
CA VAL A 105 3.79 -6.74 9.20
C VAL A 105 4.73 -7.61 8.35
N ALA A 106 5.88 -8.00 8.89
CA ALA A 106 6.83 -8.82 8.15
C ALA A 106 6.24 -10.17 7.75
N GLU A 107 5.50 -10.84 8.65
CA GLU A 107 4.82 -12.10 8.34
C GLU A 107 3.74 -11.93 7.27
N ALA A 108 2.93 -10.87 7.36
CA ALA A 108 1.91 -10.58 6.36
C ALA A 108 2.54 -10.31 4.98
N ASN A 109 3.59 -9.47 4.94
CA ASN A 109 4.28 -9.14 3.68
C ASN A 109 4.92 -10.35 3.01
N LEU A 110 5.47 -11.31 3.80
CA LEU A 110 5.97 -12.57 3.24
C LEU A 110 4.88 -13.37 2.52
N LYS A 111 3.64 -13.36 3.03
CA LYS A 111 2.51 -14.04 2.40
C LYS A 111 2.00 -13.25 1.19
N ILE A 112 1.87 -11.94 1.33
CA ILE A 112 1.41 -11.01 0.28
C ILE A 112 2.35 -11.05 -0.93
N ALA A 113 3.66 -11.21 -0.70
CA ALA A 113 4.66 -11.30 -1.78
C ALA A 113 4.35 -12.43 -2.78
N GLY A 114 3.78 -13.54 -2.33
CA GLY A 114 3.37 -14.64 -3.20
C GLY A 114 2.27 -14.28 -4.21
N LEU A 115 1.53 -13.18 -4.00
CA LEU A 115 0.56 -12.69 -4.97
C LEU A 115 1.23 -12.07 -6.20
N GLY A 116 2.50 -11.67 -6.10
CA GLY A 116 3.30 -11.18 -7.22
C GLY A 116 3.59 -12.23 -8.32
N ASP A 117 3.31 -13.51 -8.06
CA ASP A 117 3.40 -14.57 -9.08
C ASP A 117 2.16 -14.62 -10.01
N ARG A 118 1.13 -13.83 -9.69
CA ARG A 118 -0.08 -13.77 -10.50
C ARG A 118 0.10 -12.86 -11.72
N GLU A 119 -0.61 -13.16 -12.78
CA GLU A 119 -0.63 -12.33 -13.98
C GLU A 119 -1.05 -10.89 -13.65
N ARG A 120 -0.31 -9.90 -14.15
CA ARG A 120 -0.53 -8.46 -13.92
C ARG A 120 -0.49 -8.01 -12.46
N VAL A 121 0.19 -8.75 -11.59
CA VAL A 121 0.42 -8.34 -10.20
C VAL A 121 1.92 -8.22 -9.95
N HIS A 122 2.37 -7.03 -9.61
CA HIS A 122 3.78 -6.71 -9.35
C HIS A 122 3.94 -6.36 -7.88
N PHE A 123 4.51 -7.28 -7.11
CA PHE A 123 4.74 -7.03 -5.68
C PHE A 123 6.07 -6.32 -5.44
N HIS A 124 6.02 -5.25 -4.65
CA HIS A 124 7.22 -4.56 -4.17
C HIS A 124 7.09 -4.20 -2.68
N ASP A 125 8.09 -4.56 -1.89
CA ASP A 125 8.20 -4.11 -0.49
C ASP A 125 9.17 -2.93 -0.42
N ILE A 126 8.62 -1.73 -0.28
CA ILE A 126 9.38 -0.48 -0.16
C ILE A 126 9.67 -0.10 1.30
N GLY A 127 9.26 -0.93 2.26
CA GLY A 127 9.31 -0.65 3.70
C GLY A 127 10.71 -0.35 4.23
N ALA A 128 11.75 -0.97 3.65
CA ALA A 128 13.13 -0.74 4.06
C ALA A 128 13.59 0.72 3.90
N ALA A 129 13.04 1.46 2.92
CA ALA A 129 13.36 2.86 2.68
C ALA A 129 12.90 3.80 3.83
N PHE A 130 11.99 3.34 4.68
CA PHE A 130 11.48 4.10 5.82
C PHE A 130 12.24 3.82 7.13
N LEU A 131 13.24 2.92 7.08
CA LEU A 131 13.99 2.48 8.26
C LEU A 131 15.38 3.12 8.27
N GLN A 132 15.83 3.46 9.48
CA GLN A 132 17.23 3.77 9.72
C GLN A 132 18.09 2.49 9.72
N PRO A 133 19.42 2.60 9.63
CA PRO A 133 20.31 1.42 9.61
C PRO A 133 20.17 0.49 10.83
N ASP A 134 19.70 1.01 11.96
CA ASP A 134 19.42 0.25 13.18
C ASP A 134 18.00 -0.35 13.22
N GLY A 135 17.20 -0.15 12.17
CA GLY A 135 15.83 -0.62 12.04
C GLY A 135 14.77 0.25 12.71
N THR A 136 15.17 1.38 13.32
CA THR A 136 14.21 2.34 13.88
C THR A 136 13.53 3.16 12.79
N ILE A 137 12.38 3.77 13.12
CA ILE A 137 11.73 4.78 12.28
C ILE A 137 12.05 6.17 12.84
N SER A 138 12.54 7.08 11.98
CA SER A 138 12.73 8.48 12.37
C SER A 138 11.38 9.20 12.49
N PRO A 139 11.16 10.01 13.54
CA PRO A 139 10.01 10.91 13.62
C PRO A 139 9.94 11.91 12.46
N ASP A 140 11.06 12.23 11.82
CA ASP A 140 11.10 13.12 10.66
C ASP A 140 10.40 12.46 9.45
N ILE A 141 10.44 11.12 9.36
CA ILE A 141 9.82 10.34 8.28
C ILE A 141 8.39 9.91 8.64
N MET A 142 8.15 9.49 9.89
CA MET A 142 6.84 9.14 10.42
C MET A 142 6.72 9.69 11.85
N ALA A 143 6.06 10.83 12.03
CA ALA A 143 6.02 11.53 13.32
C ALA A 143 5.36 10.71 14.45
N ASP A 144 4.37 9.91 14.10
CA ASP A 144 3.67 8.98 15.00
C ASP A 144 4.10 7.52 14.77
N PHE A 145 5.19 7.30 14.02
CA PHE A 145 5.73 6.00 13.66
C PHE A 145 4.76 5.09 12.88
N LEU A 146 3.78 5.68 12.20
CA LEU A 146 2.78 5.00 11.39
C LEU A 146 2.49 5.77 10.08
N HIS A 147 2.21 7.08 10.19
CA HIS A 147 1.83 7.89 9.05
C HIS A 147 3.04 8.67 8.53
N PRO A 148 3.36 8.59 7.22
CA PRO A 148 4.41 9.38 6.63
C PRO A 148 4.18 10.89 6.82
N THR A 149 5.23 11.62 7.17
CA THR A 149 5.31 13.07 7.11
C THR A 149 5.45 13.53 5.66
N GLU A 150 5.60 14.82 5.42
CA GLU A 150 5.95 15.34 4.09
C GLU A 150 7.27 14.72 3.58
N ALA A 151 8.30 14.60 4.44
CA ALA A 151 9.55 13.94 4.11
C ALA A 151 9.34 12.43 3.86
N GLY A 152 8.50 11.77 4.65
CA GLY A 152 8.13 10.37 4.44
C GLY A 152 7.40 10.14 3.11
N TYR A 153 6.55 11.07 2.71
CA TYR A 153 5.93 11.02 1.38
C TYR A 153 6.92 11.26 0.24
N ALA A 154 7.96 12.09 0.44
CA ALA A 154 9.03 12.22 -0.55
C ALA A 154 9.77 10.88 -0.73
N VAL A 155 10.11 10.19 0.36
CA VAL A 155 10.69 8.83 0.30
C VAL A 155 9.74 7.87 -0.43
N PHE A 156 8.44 7.93 -0.13
CA PHE A 156 7.45 7.10 -0.81
C PHE A 156 7.46 7.34 -2.33
N ALA A 157 7.48 8.60 -2.75
CA ALA A 157 7.51 8.98 -4.16
C ALA A 157 8.80 8.53 -4.87
N GLU A 158 9.96 8.64 -4.20
CA GLU A 158 11.23 8.14 -4.74
C GLU A 158 11.21 6.63 -5.01
N GLN A 159 10.54 5.86 -4.14
CA GLN A 159 10.41 4.42 -4.33
C GLN A 159 9.36 4.07 -5.40
N LEU A 160 8.28 4.83 -5.47
CA LEU A 160 7.14 4.49 -6.32
C LEU A 160 7.34 4.89 -7.78
N ASN A 161 7.96 6.06 -8.04
CA ASN A 161 8.09 6.59 -9.39
C ASN A 161 8.80 5.65 -10.38
N PRO A 162 9.94 5.01 -10.04
CA PRO A 162 10.59 4.07 -10.97
C PRO A 162 9.70 2.86 -11.31
N LEU A 163 8.93 2.38 -10.34
CA LEU A 163 8.01 1.24 -10.53
C LEU A 163 6.83 1.62 -11.44
N LEU A 164 6.33 2.84 -11.28
CA LEU A 164 5.27 3.35 -12.17
C LEU A 164 5.80 3.57 -13.58
N GLU A 165 6.99 4.14 -13.75
CA GLU A 165 7.61 4.33 -15.08
C GLU A 165 7.70 3.00 -15.83
N GLU A 166 8.16 1.93 -15.17
CA GLU A 166 8.25 0.59 -15.77
C GLU A 166 6.89 0.05 -16.23
N LEU A 167 5.80 0.31 -15.47
CA LEU A 167 4.46 -0.18 -15.80
C LEU A 167 3.73 0.69 -16.84
N PHE A 168 4.17 1.92 -17.04
CA PHE A 168 3.56 2.81 -18.04
C PHE A 168 4.28 2.79 -19.40
N ASP A 169 5.53 2.28 -19.47
CA ASP A 169 6.28 2.09 -20.71
C ASP A 169 5.78 0.87 -21.52
#